data_95548f83006dbcf0ddfa225791e2c6cb
#
_entry.id   95548f83006dbcf0ddfa225791e2c6cb
#
_cell.length_a   1.000
_cell.length_b   1.000
_cell.length_c   1.000
_cell.angle_alpha   90.00
_cell.angle_beta   90.00
_cell.angle_gamma   90.00
#
_symmetry.space_group_name_H-M   'P 1'
#
loop_
_entity.id
_entity.type
_entity.pdbx_description
1 polymer ?
#
loop_
_entity_poly.entity_id
_entity_poly.type
_entity_poly.pdbx_seq_one_letter_code
_entity_poly.pdbx_strand_id
1 'polypeptide(L)' 'MTVHGALKLLKLSTAAGSAHTLNKIREAYKIKALETHPDSGGSTDEMRKLNDAYQLLKNMYRR' A
#
# COMPACT_ATOMS: atom_id res chain seq x y z
N MET A 1 1.03 1.43 12.38
CA MET A 1 1.43 1.94 11.05
C MET A 1 0.79 3.30 10.81
N THR A 2 1.53 4.21 10.18
CA THR A 2 1.03 5.56 9.87
C THR A 2 0.71 5.67 8.39
N VAL A 3 -0.04 6.73 8.02
CA VAL A 3 -0.33 7.00 6.60
C VAL A 3 0.97 7.17 5.82
N HIS A 4 1.93 7.91 6.39
CA HIS A 4 3.23 8.10 5.76
C HIS A 4 3.94 6.77 5.52
N GLY A 5 3.97 5.92 6.54
CA GLY A 5 4.59 4.60 6.42
C GLY A 5 3.87 3.71 5.41
N ALA A 6 2.54 3.78 5.38
CA ALA A 6 1.75 3.00 4.42
C ALA A 6 2.04 3.43 2.99
N LEU A 7 2.13 4.73 2.74
CA LEU A 7 2.46 5.25 1.41
C LEU A 7 3.85 4.81 0.97
N LYS A 8 4.83 4.87 1.89
CA LYS A 8 6.18 4.41 1.60
C LYS A 8 6.20 2.92 1.27
N LEU A 9 5.44 2.13 2.00
CA LEU A 9 5.39 0.69 1.77
C LEU A 9 4.89 0.37 0.36
N LEU A 10 3.92 1.15 -0.13
CA LEU A 10 3.38 0.98 -1.47
C LEU A 10 4.18 1.75 -2.53
N LYS A 11 5.31 2.34 -2.14
CA LYS A 11 6.18 3.13 -3.03
C LYS A 11 5.45 4.32 -3.65
N LEU A 12 4.50 4.87 -2.92
CA LEU A 12 3.80 6.08 -3.35
C LEU A 12 4.53 7.30 -2.79
N SER A 13 4.40 8.43 -3.50
CA SER A 13 5.07 9.65 -3.07
C SER A 13 4.50 10.13 -1.73
N THR A 14 5.39 10.52 -0.82
CA THR A 14 5.00 11.11 0.46
C THR A 14 5.26 12.61 0.49
N ALA A 15 5.65 13.18 -0.64
CA ALA A 15 5.95 14.61 -0.71
C ALA A 15 4.70 15.45 -0.48
N ALA A 16 4.90 16.63 0.13
CA ALA A 16 3.80 17.57 0.34
C ALA A 16 3.21 17.95 -1.01
N GLY A 17 1.89 17.99 -1.09
CA GLY A 17 1.19 18.35 -2.32
C GLY A 17 0.92 17.16 -3.24
N SER A 18 1.43 15.98 -2.92
CA SER A 18 1.12 14.79 -3.70
C SER A 18 -0.35 14.43 -3.52
N ALA A 19 -1.04 14.21 -4.63
CA ALA A 19 -2.45 13.81 -4.59
C ALA A 19 -2.57 12.35 -4.99
N HIS A 20 -3.10 11.54 -4.08
CA HIS A 20 -3.34 10.14 -4.35
C HIS A 20 -4.84 9.87 -4.32
N THR A 21 -5.32 9.11 -5.28
CA THR A 21 -6.70 8.66 -5.30
C THR A 21 -6.76 7.23 -4.81
N LEU A 22 -7.94 6.79 -4.43
CA LEU A 22 -8.13 5.41 -4.02
C LEU A 22 -7.74 4.45 -5.15
N ASN A 23 -7.99 4.83 -6.41
CA ASN A 23 -7.61 4.01 -7.55
C ASN A 23 -6.09 3.82 -7.63
N LYS A 24 -5.33 4.89 -7.40
CA LYS A 24 -3.87 4.79 -7.41
C LYS A 24 -3.37 3.88 -6.29
N ILE A 25 -3.99 4.01 -5.13
CA ILE A 25 -3.62 3.18 -3.98
C ILE A 25 -3.93 1.72 -4.28
N ARG A 26 -5.08 1.43 -4.88
CA ARG A 26 -5.45 0.06 -5.24
C ARG A 26 -4.49 -0.53 -6.26
N GLU A 27 -4.10 0.24 -7.27
CA GLU A 27 -3.15 -0.24 -8.27
C GLU A 27 -1.79 -0.51 -7.65
N ALA A 28 -1.29 0.41 -6.81
CA ALA A 28 -0.02 0.21 -6.12
C ALA A 28 -0.07 -1.05 -5.25
N TYR A 29 -1.20 -1.26 -4.56
CA TYR A 29 -1.39 -2.45 -3.75
C TYR A 29 -1.34 -3.72 -4.60
N LYS A 30 -2.04 -3.73 -5.74
CA LYS A 30 -2.06 -4.89 -6.63
C LYS A 30 -0.66 -5.27 -7.09
N ILE A 31 0.10 -4.27 -7.55
CA ILE A 31 1.46 -4.51 -8.03
C ILE A 31 2.34 -5.04 -6.90
N LYS A 32 2.27 -4.40 -5.74
CA LYS A 32 3.08 -4.80 -4.60
C LYS A 32 2.67 -6.18 -4.08
N ALA A 33 1.38 -6.48 -4.12
CA ALA A 33 0.87 -7.77 -3.69
C ALA A 33 1.40 -8.90 -4.56
N LEU A 34 1.47 -8.68 -5.87
CA LEU A 34 2.03 -9.67 -6.78
C LEU A 34 3.49 -9.95 -6.47
N GLU A 35 4.27 -8.90 -6.16
CA GLU A 35 5.68 -9.05 -5.82
C GLU A 35 5.86 -9.72 -4.45
N THR A 36 4.96 -9.48 -3.52
CA THR A 36 5.09 -9.90 -2.14
C THR A 36 4.40 -11.25 -1.86
N HIS A 37 3.60 -11.73 -2.79
CA HIS A 37 2.86 -12.97 -2.61
C HIS A 37 3.82 -14.13 -2.32
N PRO A 38 3.49 -15.03 -1.36
CA PRO A 38 4.36 -16.15 -1.01
C PRO A 38 4.74 -17.03 -2.21
N ASP A 39 3.83 -17.21 -3.16
CA ASP A 39 4.11 -18.00 -4.37
C ASP A 39 5.15 -17.35 -5.26
N SER A 40 5.36 -16.03 -5.12
CA SER A 40 6.34 -15.28 -5.89
C SER A 40 7.62 -15.00 -5.10
N GLY A 41 7.81 -15.70 -3.99
CA GLY A 41 9.01 -15.55 -3.18
C GLY A 41 8.88 -14.55 -2.04
N GLY A 42 7.72 -13.94 -1.86
CA GLY A 42 7.46 -13.05 -0.74
C GLY A 42 7.18 -13.82 0.55
N SER A 43 6.91 -13.10 1.63
CA SER A 43 6.60 -13.72 2.91
C SER A 43 5.18 -13.36 3.36
N THR A 44 4.63 -14.22 4.21
CA THR A 44 3.32 -13.98 4.79
C THR A 44 3.32 -12.71 5.64
N ASP A 45 4.41 -12.46 6.36
CA ASP A 45 4.53 -11.26 7.19
C ASP A 45 4.48 -9.99 6.35
N GLU A 46 5.15 -10.01 5.20
CA GLU A 46 5.15 -8.87 4.28
C GLU A 46 3.76 -8.63 3.70
N MET A 47 3.06 -9.71 3.33
CA MET A 47 1.70 -9.60 2.84
C MET A 47 0.77 -9.02 3.89
N ARG A 48 0.96 -9.41 5.15
CA ARG A 48 0.15 -8.89 6.25
C ARG A 48 0.37 -7.39 6.41
N LYS A 49 1.63 -6.96 6.39
CA LYS A 49 1.96 -5.53 6.49
C LYS A 49 1.38 -4.75 5.32
N LEU A 50 1.48 -5.32 4.13
CA LEU A 50 0.94 -4.69 2.92
C LEU A 50 -0.57 -4.55 3.02
N ASN A 51 -1.25 -5.58 3.50
CA ASN A 51 -2.69 -5.55 3.67
C ASN A 51 -3.10 -4.50 4.70
N ASP A 52 -2.37 -4.41 5.81
CA ASP A 52 -2.63 -3.41 6.84
C ASP A 52 -2.46 -2.01 6.27
N ALA A 53 -1.41 -1.79 5.49
CA ALA A 53 -1.16 -0.50 4.86
C ALA A 53 -2.31 -0.13 3.92
N TYR A 54 -2.76 -1.08 3.12
CA TYR A 54 -3.86 -0.84 2.19
C TYR A 54 -5.14 -0.49 2.94
N GLN A 55 -5.46 -1.22 4.00
CA GLN A 55 -6.66 -0.95 4.78
C GLN A 55 -6.63 0.45 5.39
N LEU A 56 -5.48 0.83 5.93
CA LEU A 56 -5.31 2.16 6.49
C LEU A 56 -5.55 3.25 5.45
N LEU A 57 -4.91 3.11 4.29
CA LEU A 57 -5.03 4.10 3.21
C LEU A 57 -6.44 4.12 2.64
N LYS A 58 -7.05 2.96 2.50
CA LYS A 58 -8.43 2.86 2.02
C LYS A 58 -9.37 3.64 2.92
N ASN A 59 -9.19 3.52 4.24
CA ASN A 59 -10.02 4.24 5.19
C ASN A 59 -9.77 5.75 5.13
N MET A 60 -8.53 6.16 4.94
CA MET A 60 -8.16 7.57 4.90
C MET A 60 -8.60 8.26 3.61
N TYR A 61 -8.57 7.55 2.49
CA TYR A 61 -8.87 8.12 1.17
C TYR A 61 -10.26 7.77 0.67
N ARG A 62 -11.04 7.10 1.49
CA ARG A 62 -12.39 6.70 1.12
C ARG A 62 -13.30 7.91 1.12
N ARG A 63 -13.98 8.16 0.01
CA ARG A 63 -14.93 9.24 -0.10
C ARG A 63 -15.95 8.94 -1.17
#